data_5a5f8d5ba23155ef05940bdc72b2aab2
#
_entry.id   5a5f8d5ba23155ef05940bdc72b2aab2
#
_cell.length_a   1.000
_cell.length_b   1.000
_cell.length_c   1.000
_cell.angle_alpha   90.00
_cell.angle_beta   90.00
_cell.angle_gamma   90.00
#
_symmetry.space_group_name_H-M   'P 1'
#
loop_
_entity.id
_entity.type
_entity.pdbx_description
1 polymer ?
#
loop_
_entity_poly.entity_id
_entity_poly.type
_entity_poly.pdbx_seq_one_letter_code
_entity_poly.pdbx_strand_id
1 'polypeptide(L)'
;MLEVKLLRNNFDEVKQKLQNRGEDLGEFEKFGELDKRRRTLIVETEALKSQRNEVSQEIAKLKREKQDADAKIEEMRVVGDRIKTLDIELREIDEKLDMILMSIPNIPHESTPVGESEDDNVEIRKWGEVRAFDFEPKAHWDLGTDLDILDFENAAKVTGSRFVFYKKLGARLERALINFMMDLHSNEHGYEEMLPPYMVNRASMTGTGQLPKFEEDAFLIEAEDYFLIPTAEVPVTNYHREDILKAEDLPRKYTAFSACFRSEAGSAGRDTRGLIRQHQFNKVELVQFVKPEDSYVALEKLTGNAEEVLRRLELPYRVLSMCTADLGFTAAKKYDLEVWIPSYNSYREISSCSNFESFQARRANIRFRREPGSKPEYVHTLNGSGLALGRTVAAILENYQDADGSVRIPKVLQGYMGGIEKIELPK
;
A
#
# COMPACT_ATOMS: atom_id res chain seq x y z
N MET A 1 -4.43 -8.24 -6.65
CA MET A 1 -5.72 -8.93 -6.91
C MET A 1 -5.64 -10.39 -6.50
N LEU A 2 -6.79 -11.02 -6.26
CA LEU A 2 -6.84 -12.43 -5.88
C LEU A 2 -6.55 -13.35 -7.07
N GLU A 3 -6.14 -14.57 -6.78
CA GLU A 3 -5.92 -15.60 -7.79
C GLU A 3 -7.27 -16.18 -8.28
N VAL A 4 -7.53 -16.09 -9.58
CA VAL A 4 -8.76 -16.63 -10.20
C VAL A 4 -8.96 -18.13 -9.90
N LYS A 5 -7.87 -18.91 -9.85
CA LYS A 5 -7.95 -20.35 -9.54
C LYS A 5 -8.39 -20.60 -8.10
N LEU A 6 -7.95 -19.75 -7.15
CA LEU A 6 -8.39 -19.81 -5.76
C LEU A 6 -9.90 -19.52 -5.66
N LEU A 7 -10.36 -18.48 -6.35
CA LEU A 7 -11.78 -18.11 -6.38
C LEU A 7 -12.67 -19.23 -6.96
N ARG A 8 -12.17 -19.94 -7.97
CA ARG A 8 -12.91 -21.09 -8.55
C ARG A 8 -13.05 -22.27 -7.62
N ASN A 9 -11.96 -22.61 -6.93
CA ASN A 9 -11.87 -23.82 -6.15
C ASN A 9 -12.42 -23.69 -4.73
N ASN A 10 -12.35 -22.46 -4.17
CA ASN A 10 -12.64 -22.16 -2.76
C ASN A 10 -13.64 -21.00 -2.63
N PHE A 11 -14.60 -20.88 -3.54
CA PHE A 11 -15.49 -19.71 -3.61
C PHE A 11 -16.19 -19.40 -2.28
N ASP A 12 -16.79 -20.40 -1.64
CA ASP A 12 -17.54 -20.22 -0.39
C ASP A 12 -16.63 -19.84 0.80
N GLU A 13 -15.43 -20.41 0.87
CA GLU A 13 -14.44 -20.06 1.89
C GLU A 13 -13.96 -18.62 1.71
N VAL A 14 -13.65 -18.23 0.47
CA VAL A 14 -13.23 -16.85 0.16
C VAL A 14 -14.38 -15.88 0.47
N LYS A 15 -15.60 -16.22 0.10
CA LYS A 15 -16.79 -15.43 0.41
C LYS A 15 -16.92 -15.18 1.91
N GLN A 16 -16.78 -16.24 2.73
CA GLN A 16 -16.85 -16.11 4.19
C GLN A 16 -15.74 -15.20 4.74
N LYS A 17 -14.49 -15.34 4.25
CA LYS A 17 -13.37 -14.49 4.68
C LYS A 17 -13.57 -13.02 4.30
N LEU A 18 -14.18 -12.75 3.14
CA LEU A 18 -14.51 -11.39 2.73
C LEU A 18 -15.69 -10.82 3.54
N GLN A 19 -16.67 -11.64 3.91
CA GLN A 19 -17.75 -11.25 4.83
C GLN A 19 -17.20 -10.81 6.19
N ASN A 20 -16.20 -11.52 6.71
CA ASN A 20 -15.54 -11.16 7.97
C ASN A 20 -14.82 -9.80 7.91
N ARG A 21 -14.58 -9.24 6.69
CA ARG A 21 -14.06 -7.88 6.51
C ARG A 21 -15.15 -6.80 6.49
N GLY A 22 -16.44 -7.17 6.56
CA GLY A 22 -17.54 -6.23 6.41
C GLY A 22 -17.78 -5.74 4.98
N GLU A 23 -17.20 -6.40 3.96
CA GLU A 23 -17.32 -5.96 2.56
C GLU A 23 -18.69 -6.34 1.96
N ASP A 24 -19.21 -5.44 1.10
CA ASP A 24 -20.35 -5.78 0.22
C ASP A 24 -19.92 -6.74 -0.88
N LEU A 25 -20.53 -7.91 -0.93
CA LEU A 25 -20.17 -8.98 -1.84
C LEU A 25 -21.02 -9.02 -3.13
N GLY A 26 -21.88 -8.02 -3.38
CA GLY A 26 -22.78 -8.03 -4.51
C GLY A 26 -22.10 -8.24 -5.86
N GLU A 27 -20.99 -7.58 -6.10
CA GLU A 27 -20.20 -7.78 -7.33
C GLU A 27 -19.39 -9.10 -7.32
N PHE A 28 -18.88 -9.52 -6.15
CA PHE A 28 -18.17 -10.79 -6.02
C PHE A 28 -19.04 -12.00 -6.36
N GLU A 29 -20.33 -11.98 -6.01
CA GLU A 29 -21.25 -13.08 -6.33
C GLU A 29 -21.41 -13.30 -7.83
N LYS A 30 -21.31 -12.23 -8.64
CA LYS A 30 -21.37 -12.31 -10.11
C LYS A 30 -20.15 -13.00 -10.72
N PHE A 31 -19.01 -13.03 -10.00
CA PHE A 31 -17.78 -13.65 -10.49
C PHE A 31 -17.97 -15.10 -10.95
N GLY A 32 -18.65 -15.92 -10.13
CA GLY A 32 -18.83 -17.35 -10.41
C GLY A 32 -19.57 -17.62 -11.73
N GLU A 33 -20.63 -16.86 -12.00
CA GLU A 33 -21.42 -16.98 -13.23
C GLU A 33 -20.65 -16.51 -14.46
N LEU A 34 -19.99 -15.33 -14.34
CA LEU A 34 -19.18 -14.75 -15.41
C LEU A 34 -17.99 -15.65 -15.77
N ASP A 35 -17.27 -16.20 -14.78
CA ASP A 35 -16.16 -17.12 -15.05
C ASP A 35 -16.61 -18.43 -15.70
N LYS A 36 -17.77 -18.96 -15.29
CA LYS A 36 -18.36 -20.14 -15.94
C LYS A 36 -18.72 -19.83 -17.40
N ARG A 37 -19.35 -18.68 -17.66
CA ARG A 37 -19.69 -18.25 -19.02
C ARG A 37 -18.46 -18.05 -19.88
N ARG A 38 -17.43 -17.38 -19.34
CA ARG A 38 -16.13 -17.19 -19.98
C ARG A 38 -15.53 -18.52 -20.47
N ARG A 39 -15.46 -19.52 -19.59
CA ARG A 39 -14.92 -20.86 -19.93
C ARG A 39 -15.71 -21.53 -21.02
N THR A 40 -17.04 -21.45 -21.00
CA THR A 40 -17.90 -22.00 -22.04
C THR A 40 -17.61 -21.34 -23.39
N LEU A 41 -17.49 -20.01 -23.42
CA LEU A 41 -17.17 -19.26 -24.64
C LEU A 41 -15.79 -19.60 -25.20
N ILE A 42 -14.79 -19.77 -24.36
CA ILE A 42 -13.45 -20.16 -24.77
C ILE A 42 -13.51 -21.52 -25.49
N VAL A 43 -14.16 -22.53 -24.88
CA VAL A 43 -14.28 -23.86 -25.47
C VAL A 43 -15.04 -23.84 -26.82
N GLU A 44 -16.16 -23.11 -26.88
CA GLU A 44 -16.95 -22.95 -28.12
C GLU A 44 -16.12 -22.25 -29.21
N THR A 45 -15.43 -21.17 -28.86
CA THR A 45 -14.60 -20.41 -29.80
C THR A 45 -13.42 -21.23 -30.34
N GLU A 46 -12.74 -21.96 -29.45
CA GLU A 46 -11.63 -22.85 -29.87
C GLU A 46 -12.09 -23.97 -30.78
N ALA A 47 -13.24 -24.60 -30.49
CA ALA A 47 -13.83 -25.64 -31.37
C ALA A 47 -14.14 -25.08 -32.75
N LEU A 48 -14.78 -23.91 -32.84
CA LEU A 48 -15.08 -23.25 -34.10
C LEU A 48 -13.83 -22.82 -34.89
N LYS A 49 -12.79 -22.33 -34.19
CA LYS A 49 -11.49 -21.97 -34.79
C LYS A 49 -10.80 -23.22 -35.36
N SER A 50 -10.85 -24.38 -34.66
CA SER A 50 -10.33 -25.67 -35.16
C SER A 50 -11.08 -26.11 -36.40
N GLN A 51 -12.43 -26.15 -36.35
CA GLN A 51 -13.29 -26.48 -37.50
C GLN A 51 -12.98 -25.60 -38.71
N ARG A 52 -12.89 -24.30 -38.53
CA ARG A 52 -12.56 -23.36 -39.61
C ARG A 52 -11.19 -23.68 -40.24
N ASN A 53 -10.18 -24.01 -39.42
CA ASN A 53 -8.86 -24.38 -39.94
C ASN A 53 -8.88 -25.66 -40.74
N GLU A 54 -9.58 -26.72 -40.30
CA GLU A 54 -9.73 -28.01 -41.00
C GLU A 54 -10.45 -27.81 -42.31
N VAL A 55 -11.63 -27.16 -42.30
CA VAL A 55 -12.42 -26.93 -43.53
C VAL A 55 -11.70 -26.00 -44.50
N SER A 56 -10.90 -25.03 -44.01
CA SER A 56 -10.07 -24.17 -44.87
C SER A 56 -9.02 -24.97 -45.64
N GLN A 57 -8.44 -26.02 -45.04
CA GLN A 57 -7.52 -26.94 -45.72
C GLN A 57 -8.25 -27.78 -46.81
N GLU A 58 -9.46 -28.25 -46.50
CA GLU A 58 -10.27 -28.96 -47.45
C GLU A 58 -10.69 -28.08 -48.65
N ILE A 59 -11.12 -26.84 -48.40
CA ILE A 59 -11.44 -25.86 -49.46
C ILE A 59 -10.20 -25.62 -50.33
N ALA A 60 -9.02 -25.49 -49.75
CA ALA A 60 -7.78 -25.33 -50.51
C ALA A 60 -7.47 -26.55 -51.39
N LYS A 61 -7.77 -27.78 -50.92
CA LYS A 61 -7.62 -29.01 -51.67
C LYS A 61 -8.61 -29.08 -52.83
N LEU A 62 -9.93 -28.86 -52.59
CA LEU A 62 -10.97 -28.84 -53.60
C LEU A 62 -10.68 -27.83 -54.72
N LYS A 63 -10.22 -26.61 -54.35
CA LYS A 63 -9.83 -25.60 -55.35
C LYS A 63 -8.64 -26.03 -56.21
N ARG A 64 -7.66 -26.74 -55.66
CA ARG A 64 -6.51 -27.30 -56.41
C ARG A 64 -6.98 -28.39 -57.38
N GLU A 65 -7.95 -29.18 -56.96
CA GLU A 65 -8.55 -30.25 -57.77
C GLU A 65 -9.62 -29.74 -58.73
N LYS A 66 -9.87 -28.41 -58.79
CA LYS A 66 -10.90 -27.74 -59.59
C LYS A 66 -12.33 -28.25 -59.33
N GLN A 67 -12.57 -28.67 -58.06
CA GLN A 67 -13.89 -29.10 -57.60
C GLN A 67 -14.62 -27.90 -56.96
N ASP A 68 -15.98 -28.01 -56.93
CA ASP A 68 -16.81 -26.98 -56.32
C ASP A 68 -16.60 -26.93 -54.78
N ALA A 69 -16.39 -25.73 -54.24
CA ALA A 69 -16.17 -25.47 -52.82
C ALA A 69 -17.14 -24.42 -52.25
N ASP A 70 -18.10 -23.93 -53.05
CA ASP A 70 -18.90 -22.74 -52.69
C ASP A 70 -19.75 -22.98 -51.40
N ALA A 71 -20.35 -24.18 -51.27
CA ALA A 71 -21.12 -24.55 -50.08
C ALA A 71 -20.25 -24.50 -48.80
N LYS A 72 -19.02 -25.02 -48.86
CA LYS A 72 -18.08 -24.98 -47.73
C LYS A 72 -17.57 -23.57 -47.43
N ILE A 73 -17.40 -22.73 -48.45
CA ILE A 73 -17.02 -21.33 -48.27
C ILE A 73 -18.13 -20.56 -47.55
N GLU A 74 -19.40 -20.76 -47.91
CA GLU A 74 -20.52 -20.12 -47.25
C GLU A 74 -20.70 -20.61 -45.81
N GLU A 75 -20.56 -21.91 -45.54
CA GLU A 75 -20.53 -22.45 -44.19
C GLU A 75 -19.43 -21.76 -43.33
N MET A 76 -18.22 -21.64 -43.86
CA MET A 76 -17.12 -21.01 -43.14
C MET A 76 -17.30 -19.51 -42.94
N ARG A 77 -18.07 -18.83 -43.78
CA ARG A 77 -18.50 -17.46 -43.58
C ARG A 77 -19.36 -17.32 -42.33
N VAL A 78 -20.37 -18.19 -42.18
CA VAL A 78 -21.24 -18.23 -41.00
C VAL A 78 -20.43 -18.56 -39.73
N VAL A 79 -19.52 -19.54 -39.80
CA VAL A 79 -18.63 -19.89 -38.68
C VAL A 79 -17.73 -18.69 -38.31
N GLY A 80 -17.19 -17.97 -39.30
CA GLY A 80 -16.39 -16.80 -39.09
C GLY A 80 -17.15 -15.66 -38.37
N ASP A 81 -18.41 -15.42 -38.76
CA ASP A 81 -19.26 -14.43 -38.10
C ASP A 81 -19.64 -14.84 -36.67
N ARG A 82 -19.88 -16.14 -36.43
CA ARG A 82 -20.10 -16.65 -35.08
C ARG A 82 -18.87 -16.47 -34.18
N ILE A 83 -17.65 -16.78 -34.68
CA ILE A 83 -16.40 -16.57 -33.96
C ILE A 83 -16.24 -15.07 -33.54
N LYS A 84 -16.52 -14.12 -34.46
CA LYS A 84 -16.46 -12.70 -34.16
C LYS A 84 -17.40 -12.31 -33.02
N THR A 85 -18.63 -12.80 -33.04
CA THR A 85 -19.65 -12.55 -32.01
C THR A 85 -19.18 -13.07 -30.64
N LEU A 86 -18.63 -14.31 -30.62
CA LEU A 86 -18.12 -14.93 -29.39
C LEU A 86 -16.86 -14.18 -28.86
N ASP A 87 -15.97 -13.76 -29.75
CA ASP A 87 -14.76 -12.98 -29.35
C ASP A 87 -15.16 -11.61 -28.75
N ILE A 88 -16.25 -10.98 -29.22
CA ILE A 88 -16.79 -9.74 -28.62
C ILE A 88 -17.37 -10.03 -27.23
N GLU A 89 -18.24 -11.04 -27.10
CA GLU A 89 -18.83 -11.44 -25.81
C GLU A 89 -17.74 -11.83 -24.80
N LEU A 90 -16.72 -12.54 -25.24
CA LEU A 90 -15.58 -12.91 -24.39
C LEU A 90 -14.84 -11.70 -23.86
N ARG A 91 -14.59 -10.68 -24.71
CA ARG A 91 -13.96 -9.44 -24.29
C ARG A 91 -14.78 -8.69 -23.23
N GLU A 92 -16.08 -8.57 -23.45
CA GLU A 92 -16.98 -7.91 -22.48
C GLU A 92 -17.00 -8.62 -21.13
N ILE A 93 -16.92 -9.95 -21.13
CA ILE A 93 -16.85 -10.75 -19.90
C ILE A 93 -15.49 -10.58 -19.24
N ASP A 94 -14.39 -10.58 -20.00
CA ASP A 94 -13.04 -10.35 -19.47
C ASP A 94 -12.95 -8.99 -18.79
N GLU A 95 -13.47 -7.92 -19.41
CA GLU A 95 -13.50 -6.57 -18.82
C GLU A 95 -14.31 -6.52 -17.50
N LYS A 96 -15.47 -7.20 -17.46
CA LYS A 96 -16.27 -7.29 -16.22
C LYS A 96 -15.56 -8.06 -15.12
N LEU A 97 -14.93 -9.18 -15.46
CA LEU A 97 -14.16 -9.97 -14.50
C LEU A 97 -12.95 -9.20 -13.96
N ASP A 98 -12.26 -8.45 -14.81
CA ASP A 98 -11.14 -7.61 -14.39
C ASP A 98 -11.60 -6.49 -13.43
N MET A 99 -12.72 -5.83 -13.71
CA MET A 99 -13.31 -4.84 -12.79
C MET A 99 -13.64 -5.45 -11.42
N ILE A 100 -14.28 -6.63 -11.41
CA ILE A 100 -14.60 -7.34 -10.16
C ILE A 100 -13.31 -7.68 -9.40
N LEU A 101 -12.31 -8.25 -10.07
CA LEU A 101 -11.04 -8.64 -9.46
C LEU A 101 -10.26 -7.43 -8.91
N MET A 102 -10.40 -6.26 -9.53
CA MET A 102 -9.79 -5.02 -9.06
C MET A 102 -10.53 -4.39 -7.88
N SER A 103 -11.82 -4.68 -7.70
CA SER A 103 -12.63 -4.15 -6.58
C SER A 103 -12.65 -5.05 -5.34
N ILE A 104 -12.26 -6.32 -5.45
CA ILE A 104 -12.25 -7.26 -4.32
C ILE A 104 -10.98 -7.04 -3.47
N PRO A 105 -11.10 -6.88 -2.14
CA PRO A 105 -9.94 -6.77 -1.26
C PRO A 105 -9.17 -8.07 -1.12
N ASN A 106 -8.00 -8.01 -0.50
CA ASN A 106 -7.22 -9.20 -0.19
C ASN A 106 -7.90 -10.05 0.89
N ILE A 107 -7.58 -11.34 0.91
CA ILE A 107 -8.11 -12.30 1.88
C ILE A 107 -7.31 -12.18 3.18
N PRO A 108 -7.97 -12.04 4.35
CA PRO A 108 -7.29 -12.06 5.64
C PRO A 108 -6.56 -13.38 5.85
N HIS A 109 -5.32 -13.31 6.35
CA HIS A 109 -4.60 -14.49 6.80
C HIS A 109 -5.28 -15.11 8.02
N GLU A 110 -5.15 -16.41 8.22
CA GLU A 110 -5.80 -17.15 9.31
C GLU A 110 -5.45 -16.64 10.71
N SER A 111 -4.27 -16.03 10.88
CA SER A 111 -3.84 -15.42 12.14
C SER A 111 -4.30 -13.98 12.36
N THR A 112 -5.09 -13.42 11.43
CA THR A 112 -5.70 -12.09 11.58
C THR A 112 -6.92 -12.21 12.49
N PRO A 113 -7.02 -11.44 13.60
CA PRO A 113 -8.19 -11.46 14.46
C PRO A 113 -9.47 -11.11 13.69
N VAL A 114 -10.55 -11.84 13.94
CA VAL A 114 -11.86 -11.49 13.39
C VAL A 114 -12.47 -10.42 14.29
N GLY A 115 -12.94 -9.31 13.70
CA GLY A 115 -13.55 -8.19 14.40
C GLY A 115 -14.43 -7.34 13.48
N GLU A 116 -15.26 -6.48 14.07
CA GLU A 116 -16.26 -5.66 13.38
C GLU A 116 -15.85 -4.18 13.30
N SER A 117 -14.87 -3.74 14.11
CA SER A 117 -14.40 -2.36 14.17
C SER A 117 -12.95 -2.25 14.66
N GLU A 118 -12.42 -1.03 14.68
CA GLU A 118 -11.10 -0.70 15.26
C GLU A 118 -10.97 -1.07 16.75
N ASP A 119 -12.07 -1.18 17.48
CA ASP A 119 -12.09 -1.57 18.89
C ASP A 119 -11.72 -3.05 19.10
N ASP A 120 -11.82 -3.86 18.06
CA ASP A 120 -11.45 -5.29 18.07
C ASP A 120 -9.98 -5.55 17.70
N ASN A 121 -9.20 -4.49 17.48
CA ASN A 121 -7.77 -4.61 17.27
C ASN A 121 -7.07 -5.09 18.55
N VAL A 122 -6.13 -6.01 18.40
CA VAL A 122 -5.49 -6.70 19.54
C VAL A 122 -4.13 -6.12 19.83
N GLU A 123 -3.93 -5.57 21.05
CA GLU A 123 -2.60 -5.17 21.53
C GLU A 123 -1.75 -6.43 21.73
N ILE A 124 -0.65 -6.56 20.98
CA ILE A 124 0.23 -7.72 21.03
C ILE A 124 1.51 -7.47 21.82
N ARG A 125 1.95 -6.21 21.91
CA ARG A 125 3.10 -5.79 22.74
C ARG A 125 3.11 -4.29 22.96
N LYS A 126 3.83 -3.88 23.99
CA LYS A 126 4.00 -2.49 24.42
C LYS A 126 5.43 -2.27 24.88
N TRP A 127 5.95 -1.07 24.71
CA TRP A 127 7.30 -0.69 25.12
C TRP A 127 7.33 0.76 25.66
N GLY A 128 8.21 0.96 26.65
CA GLY A 128 8.42 2.26 27.28
C GLY A 128 7.37 2.62 28.33
N GLU A 129 7.72 3.54 29.20
CA GLU A 129 6.83 4.06 30.23
C GLU A 129 6.34 5.45 29.83
N VAL A 130 5.04 5.68 29.98
CA VAL A 130 4.44 6.98 29.75
C VAL A 130 4.93 7.94 30.84
N ARG A 131 5.55 9.05 30.43
CA ARG A 131 6.04 10.07 31.32
C ARG A 131 4.89 10.71 32.09
N ALA A 132 4.97 10.72 33.41
CA ALA A 132 4.13 11.54 34.26
C ALA A 132 4.69 12.98 34.29
N PHE A 133 3.83 13.95 34.01
CA PHE A 133 4.17 15.38 34.10
C PHE A 133 3.71 15.93 35.46
N ASP A 134 4.50 16.78 36.06
CA ASP A 134 4.15 17.56 37.24
C ASP A 134 3.55 18.95 36.88
N PHE A 135 3.31 19.18 35.60
CA PHE A 135 2.64 20.32 34.99
C PHE A 135 1.66 19.86 33.92
N GLU A 136 0.79 20.76 33.46
CA GLU A 136 -0.14 20.46 32.35
C GLU A 136 0.64 20.49 31.02
N PRO A 137 0.78 19.35 30.32
CA PRO A 137 1.52 19.31 29.08
C PRO A 137 0.74 20.00 27.93
N LYS A 138 1.45 20.86 27.19
CA LYS A 138 0.90 21.50 25.99
C LYS A 138 0.85 20.55 24.81
N ALA A 139 -0.09 20.76 23.92
CA ALA A 139 -0.15 20.07 22.63
C ALA A 139 0.96 20.54 21.68
N HIS A 140 1.39 19.66 20.77
CA HIS A 140 2.48 19.94 19.84
C HIS A 140 2.25 21.17 18.94
N TRP A 141 1.00 21.49 18.60
CA TRP A 141 0.68 22.68 17.80
C TRP A 141 0.89 23.99 18.59
N ASP A 142 0.57 24.00 19.88
CA ASP A 142 0.83 25.16 20.75
C ASP A 142 2.34 25.30 21.02
N LEU A 143 3.02 24.21 21.42
CA LEU A 143 4.48 24.18 21.61
C LEU A 143 5.22 24.62 20.34
N GLY A 144 4.86 24.07 19.18
CA GLY A 144 5.52 24.40 17.93
C GLY A 144 5.35 25.85 17.52
N THR A 145 4.21 26.47 17.83
CA THR A 145 3.94 27.89 17.61
C THR A 145 4.70 28.77 18.61
N ASP A 146 4.64 28.44 19.89
CA ASP A 146 5.35 29.18 20.96
C ASP A 146 6.88 29.17 20.74
N LEU A 147 7.43 28.04 20.30
CA LEU A 147 8.85 27.87 19.96
C LEU A 147 9.24 28.49 18.61
N ASP A 148 8.27 29.02 17.86
CA ASP A 148 8.45 29.56 16.50
C ASP A 148 9.10 28.55 15.52
N ILE A 149 8.72 27.27 15.62
CA ILE A 149 9.24 26.19 14.79
C ILE A 149 8.19 25.56 13.87
N LEU A 150 6.89 25.77 14.15
CA LEU A 150 5.76 25.40 13.32
C LEU A 150 4.91 26.63 12.99
N ASP A 151 4.46 26.76 11.75
CA ASP A 151 3.68 27.92 11.31
C ASP A 151 2.49 27.43 10.45
N PHE A 152 1.35 27.32 11.10
CA PHE A 152 0.10 26.87 10.47
C PHE A 152 -0.64 28.04 9.78
N GLU A 153 -0.51 29.27 10.28
CA GLU A 153 -1.20 30.44 9.74
C GLU A 153 -0.69 30.77 8.32
N ASN A 154 0.64 30.91 8.18
CA ASN A 154 1.21 31.15 6.86
C ASN A 154 1.04 29.96 5.90
N ALA A 155 1.01 28.73 6.40
CA ALA A 155 0.70 27.57 5.58
C ALA A 155 -0.73 27.63 5.06
N ALA A 156 -1.70 27.99 5.89
CA ALA A 156 -3.09 28.19 5.47
C ALA A 156 -3.24 29.30 4.42
N LYS A 157 -2.46 30.37 4.54
CA LYS A 157 -2.42 31.47 3.56
C LYS A 157 -1.89 31.00 2.20
N VAL A 158 -0.89 30.09 2.18
CA VAL A 158 -0.24 29.63 0.95
C VAL A 158 -1.05 28.54 0.25
N THR A 159 -1.60 27.58 1.02
CA THR A 159 -2.19 26.36 0.44
C THR A 159 -3.57 26.02 1.01
N GLY A 160 -3.90 26.47 2.21
CA GLY A 160 -5.13 26.11 2.92
C GLY A 160 -4.88 25.38 4.23
N SER A 161 -5.93 24.77 4.80
CA SER A 161 -5.84 24.00 6.03
C SER A 161 -5.07 22.67 5.85
N ARG A 162 -4.62 22.07 6.97
CA ARG A 162 -3.89 20.78 6.98
C ARG A 162 -2.54 20.80 6.28
N PHE A 163 -1.90 21.99 6.23
CA PHE A 163 -0.50 22.20 5.85
C PHE A 163 0.24 22.89 6.96
N VAL A 164 1.57 22.81 6.97
CA VAL A 164 2.44 23.42 7.96
C VAL A 164 3.75 23.86 7.32
N PHE A 165 4.28 25.00 7.74
CA PHE A 165 5.69 25.33 7.56
C PHE A 165 6.48 24.89 8.79
N TYR A 166 7.47 24.03 8.59
CA TYR A 166 8.52 23.83 9.59
C TYR A 166 9.55 24.95 9.45
N LYS A 167 9.91 25.59 10.56
CA LYS A 167 10.82 26.74 10.58
C LYS A 167 12.02 26.46 11.48
N LYS A 168 13.13 27.14 11.25
CA LYS A 168 14.29 27.16 12.15
C LYS A 168 14.69 25.76 12.65
N LEU A 169 14.68 25.54 13.99
CA LEU A 169 15.01 24.25 14.59
C LEU A 169 13.94 23.17 14.32
N GLY A 170 12.69 23.54 14.01
CA GLY A 170 11.67 22.58 13.57
C GLY A 170 12.02 21.96 12.22
N ALA A 171 12.41 22.77 11.22
CA ALA A 171 12.86 22.27 9.94
C ALA A 171 14.16 21.44 10.06
N ARG A 172 15.03 21.80 10.99
CA ARG A 172 16.24 21.03 11.29
C ARG A 172 15.90 19.69 11.94
N LEU A 173 14.93 19.65 12.87
CA LEU A 173 14.46 18.43 13.54
C LEU A 173 13.85 17.46 12.53
N GLU A 174 12.99 17.96 11.63
CA GLU A 174 12.40 17.15 10.56
C GLU A 174 13.51 16.49 9.69
N ARG A 175 14.50 17.27 9.24
CA ARG A 175 15.63 16.76 8.48
C ARG A 175 16.52 15.82 9.30
N ALA A 176 16.72 16.06 10.58
CA ALA A 176 17.48 15.19 11.48
C ALA A 176 16.81 13.81 11.60
N LEU A 177 15.48 13.78 11.73
CA LEU A 177 14.69 12.56 11.76
C LEU A 177 14.79 11.78 10.45
N ILE A 178 14.67 12.47 9.29
CA ILE A 178 14.83 11.85 7.98
C ILE A 178 16.20 11.14 7.90
N ASN A 179 17.28 11.85 8.17
CA ASN A 179 18.62 11.29 8.07
C ASN A 179 18.82 10.14 9.06
N PHE A 180 18.38 10.29 10.30
CA PHE A 180 18.47 9.25 11.31
C PHE A 180 17.74 7.96 10.89
N MET A 181 16.50 8.07 10.40
CA MET A 181 15.73 6.91 9.98
C MET A 181 16.33 6.24 8.73
N MET A 182 16.74 7.04 7.74
CA MET A 182 17.38 6.53 6.53
C MET A 182 18.70 5.82 6.84
N ASP A 183 19.56 6.43 7.68
CA ASP A 183 20.82 5.82 8.11
C ASP A 183 20.60 4.52 8.88
N LEU A 184 19.63 4.50 9.80
CA LEU A 184 19.30 3.31 10.59
C LEU A 184 18.86 2.15 9.68
N HIS A 185 17.95 2.41 8.75
CA HIS A 185 17.41 1.36 7.90
C HIS A 185 18.42 0.89 6.86
N SER A 186 19.22 1.78 6.28
CA SER A 186 20.24 1.40 5.28
C SER A 186 21.44 0.73 5.90
N ASN A 187 22.00 1.26 7.00
CA ASN A 187 23.26 0.79 7.57
C ASN A 187 23.10 -0.42 8.50
N GLU A 188 21.97 -0.50 9.25
CA GLU A 188 21.80 -1.54 10.28
C GLU A 188 20.76 -2.58 9.90
N HIS A 189 19.67 -2.18 9.22
CA HIS A 189 18.58 -3.09 8.89
C HIS A 189 18.71 -3.73 7.51
N GLY A 190 19.74 -3.31 6.73
CA GLY A 190 20.09 -3.90 5.43
C GLY A 190 19.07 -3.58 4.33
N TYR A 191 18.49 -2.38 4.35
CA TYR A 191 17.70 -1.86 3.24
C TYR A 191 18.59 -1.08 2.27
N GLU A 192 18.31 -1.20 0.98
CA GLU A 192 18.89 -0.35 -0.06
C GLU A 192 18.11 0.97 -0.11
N GLU A 193 18.84 2.09 -0.03
CA GLU A 193 18.23 3.42 -0.07
C GLU A 193 17.80 3.79 -1.49
N MET A 194 16.58 4.30 -1.65
CA MET A 194 16.04 4.80 -2.90
C MET A 194 15.47 6.21 -2.76
N LEU A 195 15.63 7.01 -3.80
CA LEU A 195 14.93 8.30 -3.94
C LEU A 195 13.98 8.21 -5.15
N PRO A 196 12.68 7.92 -4.91
CA PRO A 196 11.72 7.69 -5.98
C PRO A 196 11.13 8.99 -6.52
N PRO A 197 10.51 8.97 -7.73
CA PRO A 197 9.68 10.05 -8.22
C PRO A 197 8.42 10.21 -7.35
N TYR A 198 7.94 11.45 -7.17
CA TYR A 198 6.73 11.76 -6.39
C TYR A 198 5.47 11.86 -7.24
N MET A 199 5.60 11.80 -8.54
CA MET A 199 4.51 11.67 -9.51
C MET A 199 4.59 10.32 -10.19
N VAL A 200 3.47 9.63 -10.28
CA VAL A 200 3.38 8.28 -10.88
C VAL A 200 2.19 8.20 -11.83
N ASN A 201 2.26 7.30 -12.78
CA ASN A 201 1.17 7.01 -13.71
C ASN A 201 0.07 6.16 -13.06
N ARG A 202 -1.10 6.11 -13.69
CA ARG A 202 -2.27 5.32 -13.28
C ARG A 202 -1.92 3.83 -13.06
N ALA A 203 -1.09 3.24 -13.93
CA ALA A 203 -0.69 1.84 -13.81
C ALA A 203 0.07 1.57 -12.51
N SER A 204 0.89 2.50 -12.03
CA SER A 204 1.58 2.37 -10.75
C SER A 204 0.63 2.44 -9.56
N MET A 205 -0.34 3.35 -9.58
CA MET A 205 -1.39 3.44 -8.55
C MET A 205 -2.27 2.16 -8.52
N THR A 206 -2.56 1.58 -9.68
CA THR A 206 -3.30 0.31 -9.81
C THR A 206 -2.47 -0.87 -9.30
N GLY A 207 -1.17 -0.89 -9.59
CA GLY A 207 -0.26 -1.98 -9.21
C GLY A 207 -0.18 -2.20 -7.70
N THR A 208 -0.22 -1.15 -6.89
CA THR A 208 -0.21 -1.22 -5.43
C THR A 208 -1.60 -1.20 -4.80
N GLY A 209 -2.67 -1.02 -5.60
CA GLY A 209 -4.06 -1.16 -5.14
C GLY A 209 -4.72 0.12 -4.64
N GLN A 210 -4.12 1.30 -4.86
CA GLN A 210 -4.78 2.57 -4.62
C GLN A 210 -5.94 2.78 -5.59
N LEU A 211 -5.76 2.44 -6.86
CA LEU A 211 -6.81 2.47 -7.85
C LEU A 211 -7.41 1.08 -8.12
N PRO A 212 -8.70 1.01 -8.48
CA PRO A 212 -9.64 2.12 -8.66
C PRO A 212 -10.28 2.65 -7.36
N LYS A 213 -10.20 1.91 -6.23
CA LYS A 213 -11.00 2.14 -5.02
C LYS A 213 -10.80 3.52 -4.37
N PHE A 214 -9.58 4.06 -4.37
CA PHE A 214 -9.21 5.28 -3.63
C PHE A 214 -8.87 6.45 -4.55
N GLU A 215 -9.49 6.55 -5.73
CA GLU A 215 -9.21 7.64 -6.68
C GLU A 215 -9.56 9.02 -6.08
N GLU A 216 -10.62 9.13 -5.29
CA GLU A 216 -11.03 10.37 -4.63
C GLU A 216 -10.06 10.84 -3.52
N ASP A 217 -9.28 9.92 -2.96
CA ASP A 217 -8.24 10.23 -1.96
C ASP A 217 -6.91 10.65 -2.57
N ALA A 218 -6.76 10.57 -3.89
CA ALA A 218 -5.53 10.90 -4.59
C ALA A 218 -5.59 12.30 -5.23
N PHE A 219 -4.44 12.99 -5.27
CA PHE A 219 -4.28 14.21 -6.07
C PHE A 219 -3.93 13.82 -7.50
N LEU A 220 -4.88 14.04 -8.43
CA LEU A 220 -4.74 13.76 -9.85
C LEU A 220 -4.26 15.02 -10.60
N ILE A 221 -3.26 14.84 -11.47
CA ILE A 221 -2.81 15.82 -12.47
C ILE A 221 -3.46 15.41 -13.78
N GLU A 222 -4.62 16.01 -14.08
CA GLU A 222 -5.51 15.60 -15.17
C GLU A 222 -4.85 15.61 -16.55
N ALA A 223 -4.00 16.61 -16.84
CA ALA A 223 -3.42 16.80 -18.16
C ALA A 223 -2.54 15.63 -18.62
N GLU A 224 -1.84 14.98 -17.69
CA GLU A 224 -0.91 13.89 -17.96
C GLU A 224 -1.39 12.53 -17.43
N ASP A 225 -2.55 12.46 -16.77
CA ASP A 225 -3.05 11.30 -16.03
C ASP A 225 -2.02 10.78 -15.01
N TYR A 226 -1.37 11.70 -14.30
CA TYR A 226 -0.42 11.40 -13.22
C TYR A 226 -1.02 11.68 -11.86
N PHE A 227 -0.50 11.01 -10.85
CA PHE A 227 -0.92 11.15 -9.46
C PHE A 227 0.26 11.57 -8.59
N LEU A 228 0.04 12.46 -7.63
CA LEU A 228 0.97 12.65 -6.54
C LEU A 228 0.88 11.44 -5.61
N ILE A 229 2.03 10.90 -5.22
CA ILE A 229 2.08 9.65 -4.44
C ILE A 229 1.52 9.83 -3.02
N PRO A 230 0.66 8.92 -2.54
CA PRO A 230 0.21 8.93 -1.15
C PRO A 230 1.23 8.30 -0.19
N THR A 231 2.23 7.61 -0.73
CA THR A 231 3.30 6.88 -0.03
C THR A 231 4.40 6.49 -1.03
N ALA A 232 5.65 6.40 -0.59
CA ALA A 232 6.75 5.88 -1.40
C ALA A 232 6.57 4.39 -1.77
N GLU A 233 5.69 3.65 -1.07
CA GLU A 233 5.31 2.29 -1.45
C GLU A 233 4.95 2.19 -2.93
N VAL A 234 4.20 3.17 -3.46
CA VAL A 234 3.73 3.13 -4.85
C VAL A 234 4.88 3.08 -5.85
N PRO A 235 5.79 4.06 -5.93
CA PRO A 235 6.89 4.01 -6.88
C PRO A 235 7.89 2.89 -6.58
N VAL A 236 8.19 2.60 -5.30
CA VAL A 236 9.17 1.58 -4.93
C VAL A 236 8.68 0.17 -5.26
N THR A 237 7.41 -0.15 -5.00
CA THR A 237 6.84 -1.44 -5.40
C THR A 237 6.81 -1.59 -6.91
N ASN A 238 6.43 -0.53 -7.64
CA ASN A 238 6.38 -0.56 -9.11
C ASN A 238 7.76 -0.51 -9.79
N TYR A 239 8.85 -0.29 -9.04
CA TYR A 239 10.21 -0.42 -9.56
C TYR A 239 10.45 -1.79 -10.21
N HIS A 240 9.83 -2.84 -9.66
CA HIS A 240 9.88 -4.20 -10.19
C HIS A 240 8.63 -4.62 -10.99
N ARG A 241 7.77 -3.68 -11.39
CA ARG A 241 6.60 -4.00 -12.19
C ARG A 241 7.01 -4.72 -13.48
N GLU A 242 6.33 -5.86 -13.77
CA GLU A 242 6.54 -6.75 -14.93
C GLU A 242 7.87 -7.53 -14.90
N ASP A 243 8.68 -7.40 -13.86
CA ASP A 243 9.93 -8.14 -13.71
C ASP A 243 9.73 -9.61 -13.34
N ILE A 244 10.73 -10.41 -13.72
CA ILE A 244 10.92 -11.78 -13.23
C ILE A 244 12.28 -11.83 -12.52
N LEU A 245 12.25 -11.73 -11.20
CA LEU A 245 13.41 -11.76 -10.34
C LEU A 245 14.01 -13.18 -10.24
N LYS A 246 15.23 -13.29 -9.79
CA LYS A 246 15.84 -14.58 -9.44
C LYS A 246 15.62 -14.86 -7.95
N ALA A 247 15.45 -16.14 -7.59
CA ALA A 247 15.30 -16.52 -6.19
C ALA A 247 16.50 -16.15 -5.30
N GLU A 248 17.71 -16.08 -5.87
CA GLU A 248 18.93 -15.68 -5.17
C GLU A 248 18.96 -14.18 -4.83
N ASP A 249 18.19 -13.36 -5.57
CA ASP A 249 18.08 -11.92 -5.33
C ASP A 249 17.09 -11.56 -4.20
N LEU A 250 16.30 -12.53 -3.73
CA LEU A 250 15.32 -12.32 -2.66
C LEU A 250 15.90 -12.69 -1.28
N PRO A 251 15.61 -11.93 -0.22
CA PRO A 251 14.71 -10.77 -0.19
C PRO A 251 15.35 -9.50 -0.80
N ARG A 252 14.58 -8.72 -1.57
CA ARG A 252 14.91 -7.33 -1.89
C ARG A 252 14.25 -6.43 -0.86
N LYS A 253 15.01 -5.49 -0.30
CA LYS A 253 14.55 -4.59 0.76
C LYS A 253 14.96 -3.17 0.40
N TYR A 254 14.00 -2.26 0.33
CA TYR A 254 14.21 -0.86 -0.03
C TYR A 254 13.68 0.07 1.06
N THR A 255 14.43 1.13 1.36
CA THR A 255 13.97 2.25 2.18
C THR A 255 13.96 3.52 1.34
N ALA A 256 12.91 4.31 1.48
CA ALA A 256 12.76 5.53 0.71
C ALA A 256 12.12 6.65 1.54
N PHE A 257 12.74 7.82 1.51
CA PHE A 257 12.11 9.05 1.97
C PHE A 257 11.28 9.66 0.85
N SER A 258 10.07 10.14 1.18
CA SER A 258 9.27 10.94 0.27
C SER A 258 8.33 11.90 0.98
N ALA A 259 7.93 12.98 0.28
CA ALA A 259 6.67 13.63 0.56
C ALA A 259 5.53 12.69 0.13
N CYS A 260 4.44 12.70 0.90
CA CYS A 260 3.22 11.93 0.68
C CYS A 260 2.05 12.89 0.60
N PHE A 261 1.11 12.63 -0.31
CA PHE A 261 0.00 13.53 -0.61
C PHE A 261 -1.32 12.76 -0.50
N ARG A 262 -2.24 13.25 0.36
CA ARG A 262 -3.57 12.64 0.56
C ARG A 262 -4.64 13.72 0.62
N SER A 263 -5.72 13.57 -0.15
CA SER A 263 -6.83 14.50 -0.12
C SER A 263 -7.67 14.40 1.15
N GLU A 264 -7.53 13.26 1.89
CA GLU A 264 -8.25 13.02 3.15
C GLU A 264 -9.77 13.19 3.01
N ALA A 265 -10.36 12.78 1.89
CA ALA A 265 -11.76 12.99 1.51
C ALA A 265 -12.75 12.49 2.57
N GLY A 266 -12.44 11.34 3.22
CA GLY A 266 -13.30 10.73 4.24
C GLY A 266 -13.09 11.24 5.68
N SER A 267 -12.21 12.24 5.93
CA SER A 267 -11.76 12.62 7.27
C SER A 267 -12.28 13.98 7.77
N ALA A 268 -13.42 14.43 7.26
CA ALA A 268 -14.01 15.71 7.66
C ALA A 268 -14.21 15.80 9.20
N GLY A 269 -13.65 16.85 9.82
CA GLY A 269 -13.78 17.12 11.27
C GLY A 269 -12.86 16.32 12.20
N ARG A 270 -12.07 15.38 11.70
CA ARG A 270 -11.12 14.60 12.52
C ARG A 270 -9.72 15.24 12.48
N ASP A 271 -9.06 15.33 13.65
CA ASP A 271 -7.68 15.82 13.82
C ASP A 271 -7.37 17.07 12.98
N THR A 272 -8.19 18.11 13.11
CA THR A 272 -8.13 19.32 12.27
C THR A 272 -6.98 20.26 12.66
N ARG A 273 -6.29 20.01 13.78
CA ARG A 273 -5.14 20.79 14.28
C ARG A 273 -3.88 19.95 14.32
N GLY A 274 -2.74 20.61 14.15
CA GLY A 274 -1.42 20.01 14.35
C GLY A 274 -0.95 19.14 13.20
N LEU A 275 -0.11 18.14 13.54
CA LEU A 275 0.66 17.34 12.58
C LEU A 275 0.10 15.92 12.36
N ILE A 276 -1.01 15.55 13.01
CA ILE A 276 -1.51 14.17 12.98
C ILE A 276 -2.12 13.82 11.62
N ARG A 277 -2.85 14.78 11.01
CA ARG A 277 -3.54 14.56 9.74
C ARG A 277 -3.33 15.75 8.78
N GLN A 278 -2.52 15.51 7.76
CA GLN A 278 -2.08 16.54 6.82
C GLN A 278 -2.31 16.08 5.38
N HIS A 279 -2.58 17.04 4.46
CA HIS A 279 -2.65 16.79 3.01
C HIS A 279 -1.29 16.49 2.41
N GLN A 280 -0.24 17.06 2.98
CA GLN A 280 1.15 16.78 2.64
C GLN A 280 1.94 16.50 3.91
N PHE A 281 2.64 15.37 3.95
CA PHE A 281 3.53 15.00 5.05
C PHE A 281 4.71 14.19 4.53
N ASN A 282 5.76 14.11 5.32
CA ASN A 282 6.95 13.32 5.00
C ASN A 282 6.90 11.96 5.68
N LYS A 283 7.43 10.94 5.00
CA LYS A 283 7.50 9.58 5.50
C LYS A 283 8.75 8.86 5.00
N VAL A 284 9.38 8.11 5.88
CA VAL A 284 10.33 7.07 5.48
C VAL A 284 9.54 5.78 5.33
N GLU A 285 9.67 5.12 4.19
CA GLU A 285 8.96 3.89 3.84
C GLU A 285 9.92 2.73 3.70
N LEU A 286 9.47 1.56 4.12
CA LEU A 286 10.16 0.28 3.97
C LEU A 286 9.34 -0.61 3.04
N VAL A 287 9.97 -1.16 2.01
CA VAL A 287 9.32 -2.08 1.06
C VAL A 287 10.16 -3.33 0.92
N GLN A 288 9.52 -4.50 0.94
CA GLN A 288 10.21 -5.76 0.74
C GLN A 288 9.53 -6.63 -0.32
N PHE A 289 10.36 -7.35 -1.07
CA PHE A 289 9.95 -8.41 -1.99
C PHE A 289 10.58 -9.70 -1.48
N VAL A 290 9.76 -10.69 -1.17
CA VAL A 290 10.20 -11.93 -0.53
C VAL A 290 9.59 -13.16 -1.19
N LYS A 291 10.15 -14.33 -0.92
CA LYS A 291 9.50 -15.58 -1.27
C LYS A 291 8.25 -15.78 -0.43
N PRO A 292 7.20 -16.44 -0.95
CA PRO A 292 5.95 -16.66 -0.21
C PRO A 292 6.14 -17.25 1.18
N GLU A 293 7.00 -18.26 1.31
CA GLU A 293 7.29 -18.98 2.55
C GLU A 293 7.95 -18.11 3.63
N ASP A 294 8.63 -17.03 3.24
CA ASP A 294 9.38 -16.17 4.15
C ASP A 294 8.57 -14.94 4.63
N SER A 295 7.40 -14.68 4.03
CA SER A 295 6.74 -13.37 4.12
C SER A 295 6.24 -13.00 5.51
N TYR A 296 5.80 -13.96 6.33
CA TYR A 296 5.33 -13.66 7.69
C TYR A 296 6.49 -13.44 8.66
N VAL A 297 7.61 -14.16 8.48
CA VAL A 297 8.86 -13.89 9.21
C VAL A 297 9.41 -12.51 8.82
N ALA A 298 9.30 -12.14 7.54
CA ALA A 298 9.69 -10.84 7.04
C ALA A 298 8.81 -9.71 7.62
N LEU A 299 7.49 -9.93 7.80
CA LEU A 299 6.59 -8.97 8.44
C LEU A 299 7.00 -8.67 9.88
N GLU A 300 7.30 -9.71 10.68
CA GLU A 300 7.76 -9.52 12.07
C GLU A 300 9.08 -8.72 12.13
N LYS A 301 10.03 -9.02 11.25
CA LYS A 301 11.29 -8.28 11.16
C LYS A 301 11.10 -6.82 10.72
N LEU A 302 10.23 -6.59 9.74
CA LEU A 302 9.92 -5.26 9.24
C LEU A 302 9.26 -4.41 10.34
N THR A 303 8.29 -5.00 11.07
CA THR A 303 7.66 -4.37 12.23
C THR A 303 8.69 -4.03 13.30
N GLY A 304 9.59 -4.97 13.63
CA GLY A 304 10.69 -4.74 14.57
C GLY A 304 11.64 -3.61 14.13
N ASN A 305 11.87 -3.44 12.84
CA ASN A 305 12.68 -2.33 12.31
C ASN A 305 12.01 -0.97 12.52
N ALA A 306 10.68 -0.88 12.37
CA ALA A 306 9.92 0.32 12.67
C ALA A 306 9.90 0.61 14.19
N GLU A 307 9.73 -0.42 15.02
CA GLU A 307 9.80 -0.31 16.49
C GLU A 307 11.15 0.23 16.96
N GLU A 308 12.25 -0.17 16.31
CA GLU A 308 13.61 0.25 16.69
C GLU A 308 13.80 1.76 16.58
N VAL A 309 13.15 2.41 15.61
CA VAL A 309 13.12 3.89 15.52
C VAL A 309 12.54 4.49 16.79
N LEU A 310 11.38 4.00 17.24
CA LEU A 310 10.71 4.48 18.46
C LEU A 310 11.53 4.20 19.72
N ARG A 311 12.16 3.01 19.80
CA ARG A 311 13.04 2.66 20.93
C ARG A 311 14.23 3.60 21.05
N ARG A 312 14.91 3.90 19.94
CA ARG A 312 16.05 4.83 19.92
C ARG A 312 15.66 6.27 20.21
N LEU A 313 14.43 6.63 19.85
CA LEU A 313 13.85 7.92 20.22
C LEU A 313 13.33 7.93 21.65
N GLU A 314 13.34 6.80 22.36
CA GLU A 314 12.81 6.63 23.72
C GLU A 314 11.35 7.11 23.84
N LEU A 315 10.54 6.84 22.80
CA LEU A 315 9.11 7.17 22.76
C LEU A 315 8.27 5.95 23.14
N PRO A 316 7.38 6.04 24.13
CA PRO A 316 6.47 4.94 24.49
C PRO A 316 5.53 4.60 23.35
N TYR A 317 5.39 3.33 23.04
CA TYR A 317 4.53 2.85 21.96
C TYR A 317 3.88 1.51 22.29
N ARG A 318 2.85 1.16 21.52
CA ARG A 318 2.25 -0.18 21.48
C ARG A 318 2.14 -0.69 20.04
N VAL A 319 2.02 -1.99 19.88
CA VAL A 319 1.78 -2.65 18.59
C VAL A 319 0.45 -3.36 18.63
N LEU A 320 -0.40 -3.05 17.67
CA LEU A 320 -1.71 -3.68 17.49
C LEU A 320 -1.66 -4.64 16.30
N SER A 321 -2.27 -5.82 16.45
CA SER A 321 -2.67 -6.66 15.32
C SER A 321 -4.06 -6.21 14.87
N MET A 322 -4.15 -5.75 13.64
CA MET A 322 -5.41 -5.28 13.09
C MET A 322 -6.37 -6.44 12.88
N CYS A 323 -7.65 -6.22 13.21
CA CYS A 323 -8.72 -7.17 12.96
C CYS A 323 -9.18 -7.12 11.48
N THR A 324 -10.03 -8.06 11.10
CA THR A 324 -10.50 -8.20 9.71
C THR A 324 -11.21 -6.95 9.18
N ALA A 325 -11.98 -6.24 10.00
CA ALA A 325 -12.71 -5.04 9.59
C ALA A 325 -11.80 -3.82 9.41
N ASP A 326 -10.64 -3.77 10.09
CA ASP A 326 -9.69 -2.65 10.03
C ASP A 326 -8.40 -2.97 9.26
N LEU A 327 -8.42 -4.01 8.45
CA LEU A 327 -7.26 -4.53 7.72
C LEU A 327 -7.04 -3.73 6.46
N GLY A 328 -7.24 -2.73 6.05
CA GLY A 328 -6.98 -2.06 4.76
C GLY A 328 -7.14 -2.97 3.53
N PHE A 329 -7.48 -2.41 2.39
CA PHE A 329 -7.93 -3.12 1.18
C PHE A 329 -6.96 -4.21 0.67
N THR A 330 -5.66 -3.92 0.66
CA THR A 330 -4.66 -4.77 0.02
C THR A 330 -3.99 -5.76 0.98
N ALA A 331 -4.10 -5.56 2.29
CA ALA A 331 -3.38 -6.36 3.28
C ALA A 331 -4.06 -7.69 3.59
N ALA A 332 -3.26 -8.75 3.72
CA ALA A 332 -3.66 -10.03 4.31
C ALA A 332 -3.45 -10.05 5.83
N LYS A 333 -2.41 -9.36 6.32
CA LYS A 333 -2.13 -9.12 7.73
C LYS A 333 -1.48 -7.76 7.90
N LYS A 334 -1.82 -7.05 8.97
CA LYS A 334 -1.31 -5.71 9.26
C LYS A 334 -1.06 -5.55 10.76
N TYR A 335 0.05 -4.90 11.09
CA TYR A 335 0.35 -4.38 12.41
C TYR A 335 0.40 -2.86 12.36
N ASP A 336 -0.22 -2.20 13.33
CA ASP A 336 -0.06 -0.76 13.54
C ASP A 336 0.78 -0.51 14.78
N LEU A 337 1.77 0.37 14.65
CA LEU A 337 2.50 0.93 15.76
C LEU A 337 1.83 2.24 16.14
N GLU A 338 1.52 2.38 17.41
CA GLU A 338 0.94 3.60 17.95
C GLU A 338 1.85 4.19 19.02
N VAL A 339 2.17 5.47 18.90
CA VAL A 339 3.00 6.23 19.85
C VAL A 339 2.12 6.99 20.83
N TRP A 340 2.56 7.11 22.09
CA TRP A 340 1.85 7.89 23.08
C TRP A 340 1.92 9.39 22.79
N ILE A 341 0.77 10.04 22.78
CA ILE A 341 0.64 11.51 22.61
C ILE A 341 -0.06 12.09 23.83
N PRO A 342 0.68 12.81 24.70
CA PRO A 342 0.16 13.36 25.97
C PRO A 342 -1.12 14.20 25.84
N SER A 343 -1.21 15.09 24.85
CA SER A 343 -2.39 15.96 24.66
C SER A 343 -3.67 15.21 24.34
N TYR A 344 -3.56 14.04 23.74
CA TYR A 344 -4.70 13.15 23.48
C TYR A 344 -4.94 12.18 24.63
N ASN A 345 -4.01 12.07 25.57
CA ASN A 345 -4.01 11.02 26.61
C ASN A 345 -4.26 9.63 26.03
N SER A 346 -3.68 9.34 24.87
CA SER A 346 -3.87 8.09 24.12
C SER A 346 -2.71 7.79 23.18
N TYR A 347 -2.64 6.55 22.75
CA TYR A 347 -1.76 6.15 21.68
C TYR A 347 -2.35 6.56 20.32
N ARG A 348 -1.50 6.97 19.37
CA ARG A 348 -1.87 7.37 18.01
C ARG A 348 -1.00 6.63 17.00
N GLU A 349 -1.60 6.11 15.95
CA GLU A 349 -0.90 5.43 14.86
C GLU A 349 0.24 6.29 14.28
N ILE A 350 1.42 5.71 14.19
CA ILE A 350 2.62 6.33 13.62
C ILE A 350 3.24 5.51 12.50
N SER A 351 2.96 4.22 12.46
CA SER A 351 3.40 3.30 11.41
C SER A 351 2.38 2.19 11.20
N SER A 352 2.21 1.79 9.96
CA SER A 352 1.47 0.60 9.55
C SER A 352 2.42 -0.34 8.83
N CYS A 353 2.46 -1.61 9.24
CA CYS A 353 3.31 -2.65 8.64
C CYS A 353 2.43 -3.77 8.08
N SER A 354 2.46 -4.00 6.78
CA SER A 354 1.54 -4.89 6.08
C SER A 354 2.25 -5.99 5.28
N ASN A 355 1.64 -7.17 5.27
CA ASN A 355 1.94 -8.23 4.31
C ASN A 355 0.76 -8.33 3.33
N PHE A 356 1.05 -8.15 2.06
CA PHE A 356 0.05 -8.21 0.99
C PHE A 356 -0.01 -9.58 0.32
N GLU A 357 0.86 -10.50 0.73
CA GLU A 357 1.08 -11.75 0.02
C GLU A 357 1.33 -11.49 -1.48
N SER A 358 0.69 -12.24 -2.35
CA SER A 358 0.83 -12.05 -3.81
C SER A 358 -0.13 -11.00 -4.41
N PHE A 359 -0.91 -10.29 -3.59
CA PHE A 359 -1.99 -9.42 -4.08
C PHE A 359 -1.49 -8.28 -4.98
N GLN A 360 -0.51 -7.52 -4.51
CA GLN A 360 0.12 -6.44 -5.28
C GLN A 360 0.99 -7.01 -6.41
N ALA A 361 1.73 -8.07 -6.14
CA ALA A 361 2.56 -8.72 -7.14
C ALA A 361 1.75 -9.24 -8.35
N ARG A 362 0.50 -9.68 -8.14
CA ARG A 362 -0.42 -10.04 -9.24
C ARG A 362 -0.90 -8.83 -10.02
N ARG A 363 -1.15 -7.69 -9.37
CA ARG A 363 -1.54 -6.45 -10.04
C ARG A 363 -0.41 -5.84 -10.86
N ALA A 364 0.80 -5.83 -10.30
CA ALA A 364 1.99 -5.28 -10.92
C ALA A 364 2.80 -6.32 -11.73
N ASN A 365 2.34 -7.58 -11.78
CA ASN A 365 2.98 -8.70 -12.49
C ASN A 365 4.45 -8.92 -12.06
N ILE A 366 4.73 -8.86 -10.76
CA ILE A 366 6.07 -9.05 -10.19
C ILE A 366 6.25 -10.52 -9.82
N ARG A 367 7.17 -11.20 -10.49
CA ARG A 367 7.39 -12.64 -10.36
C ARG A 367 8.84 -12.97 -10.05
N PHE A 368 9.10 -14.20 -9.68
CA PHE A 368 10.46 -14.72 -9.55
C PHE A 368 10.54 -16.16 -10.07
N ARG A 369 11.75 -16.63 -10.36
CA ARG A 369 12.02 -18.03 -10.70
C ARG A 369 12.88 -18.65 -9.61
N ARG A 370 12.48 -19.84 -9.14
CA ARG A 370 13.27 -20.61 -8.15
C ARG A 370 14.57 -21.08 -8.75
N GLU A 371 14.52 -21.51 -10.01
CA GLU A 371 15.67 -22.00 -10.79
C GLU A 371 15.56 -21.54 -12.24
N PRO A 372 16.67 -21.42 -12.98
CA PRO A 372 16.63 -21.13 -14.40
C PRO A 372 15.71 -22.11 -15.16
N GLY A 373 14.76 -21.57 -15.94
CA GLY A 373 13.81 -22.38 -16.72
C GLY A 373 12.57 -22.87 -15.96
N SER A 374 12.51 -22.72 -14.62
CA SER A 374 11.29 -23.05 -13.86
C SER A 374 10.15 -22.08 -14.19
N LYS A 375 8.90 -22.52 -13.92
CA LYS A 375 7.73 -21.66 -14.06
C LYS A 375 7.84 -20.48 -13.07
N PRO A 376 7.59 -19.23 -13.50
CA PRO A 376 7.61 -18.10 -12.59
C PRO A 376 6.47 -18.18 -11.56
N GLU A 377 6.79 -17.76 -10.33
CA GLU A 377 5.86 -17.59 -9.21
C GLU A 377 5.74 -16.10 -8.88
N TYR A 378 4.65 -15.69 -8.24
CA TYR A 378 4.53 -14.32 -7.73
C TYR A 378 5.31 -14.17 -6.42
N VAL A 379 6.02 -13.06 -6.29
CA VAL A 379 6.62 -12.69 -5.00
C VAL A 379 5.52 -12.30 -3.99
N HIS A 380 5.83 -12.31 -2.71
CA HIS A 380 5.06 -11.59 -1.71
C HIS A 380 5.68 -10.20 -1.50
N THR A 381 4.82 -9.18 -1.38
CA THR A 381 5.24 -7.80 -1.10
C THR A 381 4.84 -7.41 0.31
N LEU A 382 5.68 -6.61 0.95
CA LEU A 382 5.44 -6.04 2.27
C LEU A 382 5.81 -4.57 2.26
N ASN A 383 5.11 -3.79 3.08
CA ASN A 383 5.52 -2.42 3.38
C ASN A 383 5.46 -2.12 4.88
N GLY A 384 6.07 -1.02 5.26
CA GLY A 384 5.90 -0.41 6.57
C GLY A 384 6.48 0.98 6.62
N SER A 385 5.89 1.84 7.44
CA SER A 385 6.48 3.16 7.67
C SER A 385 7.62 3.08 8.66
N GLY A 386 8.73 3.65 8.29
CA GLY A 386 9.88 3.69 9.15
C GLY A 386 10.31 5.06 9.73
N LEU A 387 9.49 6.08 9.97
CA LEU A 387 8.10 6.31 10.34
C LEU A 387 7.47 7.50 9.55
N ALA A 388 6.24 7.92 9.95
CA ALA A 388 5.64 9.19 9.54
C ALA A 388 6.26 10.36 10.32
N LEU A 389 6.96 11.29 9.61
CA LEU A 389 7.79 12.33 10.24
C LEU A 389 6.97 13.31 11.08
N GLY A 390 5.86 13.84 10.55
CA GLY A 390 5.02 14.80 11.26
C GLY A 390 4.50 14.25 12.59
N ARG A 391 4.04 13.01 12.63
CA ARG A 391 3.61 12.34 13.88
C ARG A 391 4.77 12.09 14.82
N THR A 392 5.96 11.79 14.30
CA THR A 392 7.19 11.64 15.11
C THR A 392 7.61 12.97 15.73
N VAL A 393 7.55 14.07 14.97
CA VAL A 393 7.80 15.42 15.51
C VAL A 393 6.78 15.75 16.61
N ALA A 394 5.48 15.51 16.38
CA ALA A 394 4.45 15.73 17.40
C ALA A 394 4.73 14.94 18.67
N ALA A 395 5.08 13.66 18.56
CA ALA A 395 5.41 12.81 19.69
C ALA A 395 6.64 13.33 20.46
N ILE A 396 7.70 13.76 19.75
CA ILE A 396 8.89 14.34 20.39
C ILE A 396 8.52 15.63 21.13
N LEU A 397 7.84 16.57 20.49
CA LEU A 397 7.46 17.85 21.11
C LEU A 397 6.69 17.61 22.41
N GLU A 398 5.71 16.70 22.39
CA GLU A 398 4.85 16.47 23.55
C GLU A 398 5.51 15.63 24.66
N ASN A 399 6.27 14.57 24.32
CA ASN A 399 6.89 13.72 25.34
C ASN A 399 8.17 14.34 25.94
N TYR A 400 8.86 15.21 25.21
CA TYR A 400 10.13 15.79 25.62
C TYR A 400 10.03 17.23 26.12
N GLN A 401 8.80 17.79 26.25
CA GLN A 401 8.58 19.14 26.75
C GLN A 401 8.95 19.26 28.24
N ASP A 402 9.44 20.43 28.64
CA ASP A 402 9.72 20.80 30.02
C ASP A 402 8.75 21.91 30.49
N ALA A 403 8.63 22.10 31.81
CA ALA A 403 7.70 23.06 32.41
C ALA A 403 7.93 24.53 31.96
N ASP A 404 9.14 24.86 31.51
CA ASP A 404 9.48 26.17 30.97
C ASP A 404 9.07 26.38 29.50
N GLY A 405 8.39 25.39 28.89
CA GLY A 405 7.94 25.44 27.51
C GLY A 405 9.00 25.07 26.47
N SER A 406 10.20 24.73 26.90
CA SER A 406 11.25 24.21 26.01
C SER A 406 11.07 22.72 25.75
N VAL A 407 11.77 22.19 24.70
CA VAL A 407 11.70 20.77 24.31
C VAL A 407 13.12 20.20 24.22
N ARG A 408 13.39 19.14 24.97
CA ARG A 408 14.67 18.40 24.86
C ARG A 408 14.72 17.61 23.56
N ILE A 409 15.92 17.53 22.99
CA ILE A 409 16.17 16.73 21.78
C ILE A 409 16.57 15.29 22.21
N PRO A 410 15.90 14.26 21.71
CA PRO A 410 16.30 12.87 21.91
C PRO A 410 17.81 12.69 21.66
N LYS A 411 18.49 11.96 22.54
CA LYS A 411 19.95 11.81 22.50
C LYS A 411 20.47 11.36 21.14
N VAL A 412 19.77 10.43 20.50
CA VAL A 412 20.16 9.89 19.19
C VAL A 412 20.12 10.93 18.07
N LEU A 413 19.33 12.00 18.21
CA LEU A 413 19.21 13.07 17.23
C LEU A 413 20.18 14.23 17.45
N GLN A 414 20.82 14.36 18.62
CA GLN A 414 21.67 15.52 18.95
C GLN A 414 22.81 15.70 17.93
N GLY A 415 23.43 14.61 17.46
CA GLY A 415 24.45 14.64 16.40
C GLY A 415 23.91 15.23 15.09
N TYR A 416 22.75 14.79 14.65
CA TYR A 416 22.06 15.31 13.45
C TYR A 416 21.58 16.76 13.63
N MET A 417 21.31 17.17 14.88
CA MET A 417 20.98 18.56 15.25
C MET A 417 22.21 19.44 15.45
N GLY A 418 23.45 18.91 15.22
CA GLY A 418 24.70 19.64 15.37
C GLY A 418 25.04 19.96 16.81
N GLY A 419 24.76 19.05 17.72
CA GLY A 419 25.02 19.16 19.15
C GLY A 419 23.99 19.97 19.94
N ILE A 420 22.87 20.38 19.32
CA ILE A 420 21.77 21.06 20.04
C ILE A 420 21.03 20.01 20.86
N GLU A 421 20.91 20.28 22.15
CA GLU A 421 20.28 19.40 23.14
C GLU A 421 18.84 19.80 23.49
N LYS A 422 18.47 21.07 23.22
CA LYS A 422 17.18 21.64 23.61
C LYS A 422 16.72 22.72 22.62
N ILE A 423 15.44 22.79 22.37
CA ILE A 423 14.77 23.87 21.64
C ILE A 423 14.18 24.80 22.73
N GLU A 424 14.63 26.02 22.78
CA GLU A 424 14.21 27.03 23.78
C GLU A 424 13.22 28.02 23.16
N LEU A 425 12.41 28.65 24.00
CA LEU A 425 11.54 29.75 23.58
C LEU A 425 12.36 30.90 22.95
N PRO A 426 11.83 31.58 21.94
CA PRO A 426 12.46 32.78 21.39
C PRO A 426 12.67 33.84 22.47
N LYS A 427 13.85 34.48 22.46
CA LYS A 427 14.14 35.59 23.35
C LYS A 427 13.40 36.85 22.95
#